data_cff938032fe45ddc1495d40a014751d0
#
_entry.id   cff938032fe45ddc1495d40a014751d0
#
_cell.length_a   1.000
_cell.length_b   1.000
_cell.length_c   1.000
_cell.angle_alpha   90.00
_cell.angle_beta   90.00
_cell.angle_gamma   90.00
#
_symmetry.space_group_name_H-M   'P 1'
#
loop_
_entity.id
_entity.type
_entity.pdbx_description
1 polymer ?
#
loop_
_entity_poly.entity_id
_entity_poly.type
_entity_poly.pdbx_seq_one_letter_code
_entity_poly.pdbx_strand_id
1 'polypeptide(L)'
;TYKNARKLFNNDNNDMGMCMSGLYQAGRIRADNPEFYNSGEWRVIPYPTFKNAVNDSACAYYGHYLVVNAQKPEMNQSMAWKFIAYMLRHSEEYLSKVGLIQPTVSLMESETFKAMPYSNVFKKDMERGHVVYYGENSAKIQDHIRGAVESVMLSGVSPQEALKILRRKAQEALEE
;
A
#
# COMPACT_ATOMS: atom_id res chain seq x y z
N THR A 1 6.34 2.63 16.49
CA THR A 1 6.50 2.19 15.09
C THR A 1 5.17 2.31 14.32
N TYR A 2 5.21 2.38 13.01
CA TYR A 2 4.03 2.44 12.14
C TYR A 2 3.01 1.31 12.39
N LYS A 3 3.47 0.11 12.71
CA LYS A 3 2.59 -1.01 13.08
C LYS A 3 1.78 -0.74 14.36
N ASN A 4 2.38 -0.07 15.33
CA ASN A 4 1.71 0.27 16.58
C ASN A 4 0.70 1.41 16.38
N ALA A 5 1.05 2.42 15.57
CA ALA A 5 0.14 3.52 15.26
C ALA A 5 -1.18 3.02 14.63
N ARG A 6 -1.10 2.09 13.66
CA ARG A 6 -2.30 1.51 13.04
C ARG A 6 -3.17 0.72 14.02
N LYS A 7 -2.57 0.04 15.00
CA LYS A 7 -3.31 -0.64 16.06
C LYS A 7 -4.02 0.34 16.99
N LEU A 8 -3.38 1.48 17.27
CA LEU A 8 -4.00 2.53 18.07
C LEU A 8 -5.26 3.08 17.40
N PHE A 9 -5.25 3.28 16.08
CA PHE A 9 -6.44 3.75 15.35
C PHE A 9 -7.63 2.80 15.44
N ASN A 10 -7.40 1.50 15.62
CA ASN A 10 -8.47 0.51 15.73
C ASN A 10 -9.18 0.55 17.10
N ASN A 11 -8.65 1.30 18.06
CA ASN A 11 -9.25 1.47 19.37
C ASN A 11 -10.06 2.77 19.42
N ASP A 12 -11.26 2.71 19.94
CA ASP A 12 -12.19 3.83 20.14
C ASP A 12 -11.71 4.90 21.14
N ASN A 13 -10.80 4.54 22.05
CA ASN A 13 -10.21 5.44 23.04
C ASN A 13 -8.83 5.98 22.67
N ASN A 14 -8.57 6.23 21.40
CA ASN A 14 -7.29 6.77 20.95
C ASN A 14 -7.41 8.24 20.52
N ASP A 15 -6.31 8.96 20.62
CA ASP A 15 -6.20 10.35 20.19
C ASP A 15 -5.85 10.52 18.71
N MET A 16 -5.91 9.43 17.94
CA MET A 16 -5.53 9.41 16.53
C MET A 16 -6.73 9.71 15.63
N GLY A 17 -6.89 10.95 15.22
CA GLY A 17 -7.97 11.36 14.33
C GLY A 17 -7.86 10.84 12.89
N MET A 18 -6.66 10.43 12.42
CA MET A 18 -6.43 10.02 11.05
C MET A 18 -5.19 9.12 10.91
N CYS A 19 -5.27 8.10 10.06
CA CYS A 19 -4.08 7.33 9.68
C CYS A 19 -4.10 6.97 8.19
N MET A 20 -2.91 6.87 7.60
CA MET A 20 -2.74 6.31 6.25
C MET A 20 -2.69 4.80 6.33
N SER A 21 -3.49 4.13 5.51
CA SER A 21 -3.51 2.68 5.45
C SER A 21 -3.94 2.17 4.06
N GLY A 22 -4.10 0.88 3.90
CA GLY A 22 -4.57 0.24 2.67
C GLY A 22 -5.96 -0.39 2.85
N LEU A 23 -6.45 -1.00 1.78
CA LEU A 23 -7.73 -1.71 1.70
C LEU A 23 -7.96 -2.69 2.86
N TYR A 24 -6.90 -3.35 3.32
CA TYR A 24 -6.92 -4.31 4.42
C TYR A 24 -7.32 -3.69 5.77
N GLN A 25 -7.33 -2.37 5.90
CA GLN A 25 -7.58 -1.71 7.19
C GLN A 25 -9.00 -1.96 7.71
N ALA A 26 -9.99 -1.93 6.84
CA ALA A 26 -11.37 -2.22 7.21
C ALA A 26 -11.52 -3.62 7.86
N GLY A 27 -10.87 -4.63 7.26
CA GLY A 27 -10.83 -5.98 7.80
C GLY A 27 -10.13 -6.06 9.16
N ARG A 28 -9.07 -5.27 9.36
CA ARG A 28 -8.36 -5.18 10.65
C ARG A 28 -9.20 -4.50 11.72
N ILE A 29 -9.85 -3.38 11.41
CA ILE A 29 -10.76 -2.72 12.37
C ILE A 29 -11.84 -3.71 12.78
N ARG A 30 -12.46 -4.42 11.84
CA ARG A 30 -13.47 -5.43 12.14
C ARG A 30 -12.98 -6.56 13.03
N ALA A 31 -11.74 -7.01 12.83
CA ALA A 31 -11.14 -8.08 13.64
C ALA A 31 -10.71 -7.60 15.04
N ASP A 32 -10.15 -6.41 15.14
CA ASP A 32 -9.61 -5.86 16.38
C ASP A 32 -10.71 -5.24 17.27
N ASN A 33 -11.69 -4.55 16.65
CA ASN A 33 -12.77 -3.85 17.33
C ASN A 33 -14.06 -3.85 16.48
N PRO A 34 -14.89 -4.91 16.55
CA PRO A 34 -16.14 -5.01 15.80
C PRO A 34 -17.15 -3.90 16.11
N GLU A 35 -17.15 -3.38 17.33
CA GLU A 35 -18.04 -2.29 17.73
C GLU A 35 -17.68 -1.01 17.00
N PHE A 36 -16.40 -0.62 17.01
CA PHE A 36 -15.92 0.52 16.26
C PHE A 36 -16.12 0.35 14.75
N TYR A 37 -15.94 -0.88 14.23
CA TYR A 37 -16.21 -1.16 12.81
C TYR A 37 -17.66 -0.82 12.43
N ASN A 38 -18.62 -1.15 13.29
CA ASN A 38 -20.05 -0.98 13.04
C ASN A 38 -20.62 0.37 13.53
N SER A 39 -19.83 1.18 14.26
CA SER A 39 -20.30 2.44 14.84
C SER A 39 -20.63 3.52 13.80
N GLY A 40 -20.02 3.45 12.61
CA GLY A 40 -20.08 4.50 11.60
C GLY A 40 -19.20 5.71 11.90
N GLU A 41 -18.37 5.67 12.94
CA GLU A 41 -17.49 6.76 13.36
C GLU A 41 -16.19 6.86 12.55
N TRP A 42 -15.81 5.80 11.84
CA TRP A 42 -14.65 5.80 10.95
C TRP A 42 -15.05 5.92 9.47
N ARG A 43 -14.20 6.56 8.68
CA ARG A 43 -14.43 6.74 7.25
C ARG A 43 -13.13 6.60 6.48
N VAL A 44 -13.25 6.22 5.20
CA VAL A 44 -12.15 6.27 4.23
C VAL A 44 -12.38 7.47 3.32
N ILE A 45 -11.35 8.29 3.16
CA ILE A 45 -11.36 9.43 2.26
C ILE A 45 -10.27 9.23 1.20
N PRO A 46 -10.40 9.83 0.01
CA PRO A 46 -9.33 9.85 -0.97
C PRO A 46 -8.06 10.44 -0.37
N TYR A 47 -6.91 9.98 -0.86
CA TYR A 47 -5.63 10.53 -0.43
C TYR A 47 -5.62 12.06 -0.66
N PRO A 48 -5.33 12.86 0.36
CA PRO A 48 -5.39 14.32 0.24
C PRO A 48 -4.31 14.84 -0.70
N THR A 49 -4.66 15.82 -1.50
CA THR A 49 -3.73 16.56 -2.35
C THR A 49 -3.51 17.96 -1.79
N PHE A 50 -2.27 18.41 -1.72
CA PHE A 50 -1.96 19.79 -1.33
C PHE A 50 -2.40 20.77 -2.40
N LYS A 51 -2.89 21.95 -1.98
CA LYS A 51 -3.34 23.00 -2.89
C LYS A 51 -2.27 23.40 -3.93
N ASN A 52 -1.00 23.30 -3.56
CA ASN A 52 0.15 23.64 -4.40
C ASN A 52 0.90 22.39 -4.87
N ALA A 53 0.25 21.24 -4.95
CA ALA A 53 0.88 20.03 -5.44
C ALA A 53 1.30 20.19 -6.91
N VAL A 54 2.49 19.69 -7.24
CA VAL A 54 3.02 19.73 -8.62
C VAL A 54 2.20 18.81 -9.53
N ASN A 55 1.66 17.73 -8.95
CA ASN A 55 0.75 16.82 -9.64
C ASN A 55 -0.28 16.24 -8.64
N ASP A 56 -1.29 15.58 -9.17
CA ASP A 56 -2.35 14.94 -8.39
C ASP A 56 -2.09 13.45 -8.15
N SER A 57 -0.86 13.09 -7.80
CA SER A 57 -0.53 11.69 -7.45
C SER A 57 -1.05 11.34 -6.07
N ALA A 58 -1.91 10.32 -5.99
CA ALA A 58 -2.53 9.92 -4.73
C ALA A 58 -1.72 8.89 -3.96
N CYS A 59 -1.21 7.88 -4.62
CA CYS A 59 -0.52 6.77 -3.97
C CYS A 59 0.58 6.18 -4.84
N ALA A 60 1.49 5.48 -4.18
CA ALA A 60 2.50 4.68 -4.84
C ALA A 60 1.99 3.24 -4.96
N TYR A 61 1.92 2.71 -6.17
CA TYR A 61 1.67 1.30 -6.36
C TYR A 61 2.91 0.49 -6.02
N TYR A 62 2.74 -0.52 -5.19
CA TYR A 62 3.65 -1.65 -5.13
C TYR A 62 2.84 -2.94 -5.22
N GLY A 63 3.39 -3.94 -5.86
CA GLY A 63 2.74 -5.22 -6.04
C GLY A 63 3.46 -6.34 -5.30
N HIS A 64 2.70 -7.34 -4.91
CA HIS A 64 3.26 -8.64 -4.56
C HIS A 64 3.29 -9.50 -5.80
N TYR A 65 4.42 -10.12 -6.07
CA TYR A 65 4.59 -11.03 -7.20
C TYR A 65 4.53 -12.48 -6.73
N LEU A 66 3.79 -13.29 -7.45
CA LEU A 66 3.82 -14.74 -7.29
C LEU A 66 4.91 -15.28 -8.22
N VAL A 67 5.93 -15.87 -7.62
CA VAL A 67 7.08 -16.38 -8.37
C VAL A 67 7.22 -17.90 -8.17
N VAL A 68 7.69 -18.58 -9.21
CA VAL A 68 7.99 -20.00 -9.16
C VAL A 68 9.51 -20.19 -9.21
N ASN A 69 10.06 -20.94 -8.26
CA ASN A 69 11.50 -21.21 -8.21
C ASN A 69 11.90 -22.17 -9.34
N ALA A 70 12.64 -21.65 -10.32
CA ALA A 70 13.11 -22.38 -11.49
C ALA A 70 14.14 -23.50 -11.16
N GLN A 71 14.71 -23.50 -9.96
CA GLN A 71 15.64 -24.56 -9.52
C GLN A 71 14.93 -25.81 -8.98
N LYS A 72 13.60 -25.80 -8.86
CA LYS A 72 12.83 -26.96 -8.41
C LYS A 72 12.52 -27.90 -9.57
N PRO A 73 12.28 -29.20 -9.29
CA PRO A 73 11.85 -30.15 -10.31
C PRO A 73 10.65 -29.64 -11.11
N GLU A 74 10.57 -29.98 -12.39
CA GLU A 74 9.53 -29.50 -13.30
C GLU A 74 8.10 -29.77 -12.78
N MET A 75 7.89 -30.94 -12.17
CA MET A 75 6.61 -31.27 -11.54
C MET A 75 6.22 -30.24 -10.45
N ASN A 76 7.17 -29.85 -9.61
CA ASN A 76 6.92 -28.86 -8.55
C ASN A 76 6.60 -27.48 -9.15
N GLN A 77 7.33 -27.09 -10.21
CA GLN A 77 7.06 -25.83 -10.92
C GLN A 77 5.65 -25.84 -11.54
N SER A 78 5.29 -26.95 -12.22
CA SER A 78 3.96 -27.12 -12.81
C SER A 78 2.84 -27.04 -11.77
N MET A 79 3.03 -27.67 -10.61
CA MET A 79 2.06 -27.60 -9.51
C MET A 79 1.97 -26.19 -8.89
N ALA A 80 3.09 -25.48 -8.77
CA ALA A 80 3.10 -24.10 -8.30
C ALA A 80 2.33 -23.17 -9.26
N TRP A 81 2.54 -23.30 -10.56
CA TRP A 81 1.77 -22.56 -11.57
C TRP A 81 0.28 -22.87 -11.53
N LYS A 82 -0.11 -24.12 -11.34
CA LYS A 82 -1.53 -24.51 -11.17
C LYS A 82 -2.13 -23.85 -9.93
N PHE A 83 -1.39 -23.81 -8.83
CA PHE A 83 -1.83 -23.16 -7.59
C PHE A 83 -2.00 -21.63 -7.77
N ILE A 84 -1.05 -20.98 -8.42
CA ILE A 84 -1.15 -19.56 -8.76
C ILE A 84 -2.39 -19.29 -9.63
N ALA A 85 -2.60 -20.08 -10.67
CA ALA A 85 -3.76 -19.97 -11.53
C ALA A 85 -5.08 -20.20 -10.77
N TYR A 86 -5.11 -21.14 -9.83
CA TYR A 86 -6.26 -21.34 -8.95
C TYR A 86 -6.55 -20.09 -8.12
N MET A 87 -5.56 -19.53 -7.45
CA MET A 87 -5.74 -18.32 -6.64
C MET A 87 -6.26 -17.12 -7.46
N LEU A 88 -5.71 -16.91 -8.66
CA LEU A 88 -6.13 -15.81 -9.53
C LEU A 88 -7.56 -15.96 -10.07
N ARG A 89 -8.07 -17.19 -10.18
CA ARG A 89 -9.49 -17.44 -10.57
C ARG A 89 -10.47 -17.18 -9.42
N HIS A 90 -10.02 -17.10 -8.17
CA HIS A 90 -10.83 -16.87 -6.98
C HIS A 90 -10.64 -15.46 -6.41
N SER A 91 -10.47 -14.49 -7.29
CA SER A 91 -10.12 -13.10 -6.91
C SER A 91 -11.20 -12.43 -6.06
N GLU A 92 -12.49 -12.71 -6.30
CA GLU A 92 -13.58 -12.17 -5.48
C GLU A 92 -13.61 -12.77 -4.07
N GLU A 93 -13.36 -14.06 -3.96
CA GLU A 93 -13.24 -14.73 -2.66
C GLU A 93 -12.02 -14.22 -1.88
N TYR A 94 -10.91 -13.98 -2.56
CA TYR A 94 -9.71 -13.41 -2.00
C TYR A 94 -9.98 -11.98 -1.49
N LEU A 95 -10.68 -11.15 -2.28
CA LEU A 95 -11.07 -9.81 -1.84
C LEU A 95 -11.97 -9.86 -0.61
N SER A 96 -13.00 -10.68 -0.62
CA SER A 96 -13.99 -10.73 0.46
C SER A 96 -13.43 -11.28 1.77
N LYS A 97 -12.51 -12.26 1.72
CA LYS A 97 -11.91 -12.90 2.90
C LYS A 97 -10.65 -12.20 3.41
N VAL A 98 -9.83 -11.67 2.51
CA VAL A 98 -8.52 -11.10 2.85
C VAL A 98 -8.51 -9.57 2.78
N GLY A 99 -9.44 -8.96 2.04
CA GLY A 99 -9.51 -7.51 1.87
C GLY A 99 -8.40 -6.95 0.98
N LEU A 100 -7.84 -7.75 0.08
CA LEU A 100 -6.81 -7.33 -0.88
C LEU A 100 -7.32 -7.50 -2.31
N ILE A 101 -7.01 -6.54 -3.15
CA ILE A 101 -7.36 -6.55 -4.57
C ILE A 101 -6.29 -7.32 -5.35
N GLN A 102 -6.72 -8.31 -6.13
CA GLN A 102 -5.91 -8.85 -7.21
C GLN A 102 -6.09 -7.96 -8.45
N PRO A 103 -5.02 -7.61 -9.17
CA PRO A 103 -5.09 -6.63 -10.26
C PRO A 103 -5.65 -7.26 -11.55
N THR A 104 -6.91 -7.68 -11.50
CA THR A 104 -7.64 -8.21 -12.66
C THR A 104 -8.80 -7.29 -13.03
N VAL A 105 -9.01 -7.07 -14.32
CA VAL A 105 -10.13 -6.25 -14.83
C VAL A 105 -11.46 -6.84 -14.37
N SER A 106 -11.60 -8.15 -14.43
CA SER A 106 -12.83 -8.85 -14.01
C SER A 106 -13.20 -8.59 -12.56
N LEU A 107 -12.21 -8.53 -11.65
CA LEU A 107 -12.47 -8.20 -10.25
C LEU A 107 -12.93 -6.75 -10.09
N MET A 108 -12.31 -5.81 -10.77
CA MET A 108 -12.65 -4.38 -10.68
C MET A 108 -14.07 -4.09 -11.20
N GLU A 109 -14.55 -4.91 -12.12
CA GLU A 109 -15.90 -4.83 -12.69
C GLU A 109 -16.94 -5.67 -11.94
N SER A 110 -16.51 -6.52 -11.00
CA SER A 110 -17.38 -7.42 -10.28
C SER A 110 -18.31 -6.68 -9.31
N GLU A 111 -19.47 -7.28 -9.06
CA GLU A 111 -20.41 -6.78 -8.06
C GLU A 111 -19.81 -6.87 -6.63
N THR A 112 -18.96 -7.85 -6.38
CA THR A 112 -18.23 -7.99 -5.11
C THR A 112 -17.34 -6.76 -4.84
N PHE A 113 -16.61 -6.28 -5.84
CA PHE A 113 -15.80 -5.07 -5.69
C PHE A 113 -16.66 -3.82 -5.54
N LYS A 114 -17.69 -3.66 -6.37
CA LYS A 114 -18.60 -2.50 -6.32
C LYS A 114 -19.37 -2.40 -5.01
N ALA A 115 -19.75 -3.53 -4.42
CA ALA A 115 -20.44 -3.58 -3.13
C ALA A 115 -19.50 -3.38 -1.93
N MET A 116 -18.19 -3.43 -2.13
CA MET A 116 -17.24 -3.23 -1.04
C MET A 116 -17.32 -1.79 -0.50
N PRO A 117 -17.36 -1.61 0.84
CA PRO A 117 -17.34 -0.29 1.43
C PRO A 117 -16.17 0.55 0.91
N TYR A 118 -16.46 1.78 0.50
CA TYR A 118 -15.47 2.73 -0.03
C TYR A 118 -14.78 2.33 -1.34
N SER A 119 -15.34 1.39 -2.12
CA SER A 119 -14.78 0.98 -3.43
C SER A 119 -14.55 2.15 -4.38
N ASN A 120 -15.45 3.14 -4.37
CA ASN A 120 -15.34 4.36 -5.16
C ASN A 120 -14.13 5.22 -4.76
N VAL A 121 -13.77 5.26 -3.48
CA VAL A 121 -12.57 5.97 -2.98
C VAL A 121 -11.31 5.29 -3.49
N PHE A 122 -11.24 3.97 -3.35
CA PHE A 122 -10.10 3.20 -3.83
C PHE A 122 -9.93 3.29 -5.34
N LYS A 123 -11.03 3.20 -6.10
CA LYS A 123 -11.00 3.37 -7.55
C LYS A 123 -10.42 4.74 -7.93
N LYS A 124 -10.91 5.81 -7.31
CA LYS A 124 -10.42 7.16 -7.54
C LYS A 124 -8.93 7.31 -7.24
N ASP A 125 -8.44 6.74 -6.14
CA ASP A 125 -7.02 6.81 -5.80
C ASP A 125 -6.16 5.93 -6.70
N MET A 126 -6.69 4.81 -7.19
CA MET A 126 -6.00 3.97 -8.17
C MET A 126 -5.81 4.69 -9.52
N GLU A 127 -6.79 5.48 -9.97
CA GLU A 127 -6.67 6.30 -11.18
C GLU A 127 -5.57 7.37 -11.07
N ARG A 128 -5.23 7.79 -9.86
CA ARG A 128 -4.21 8.79 -9.53
C ARG A 128 -2.90 8.17 -9.04
N GLY A 129 -2.79 6.87 -9.03
CA GLY A 129 -1.64 6.15 -8.52
C GLY A 129 -0.49 6.07 -9.51
N HIS A 130 0.73 5.97 -8.97
CA HIS A 130 1.93 5.77 -9.77
C HIS A 130 2.72 4.56 -9.27
N VAL A 131 3.30 3.82 -10.20
CA VAL A 131 4.25 2.76 -9.86
C VAL A 131 5.53 3.38 -9.35
N VAL A 132 5.94 2.99 -8.15
CA VAL A 132 7.22 3.41 -7.59
C VAL A 132 8.28 2.41 -8.00
N TYR A 133 9.11 2.80 -8.95
CA TYR A 133 10.25 2.03 -9.41
C TYR A 133 11.43 2.96 -9.68
N TYR A 134 12.52 2.76 -8.99
CA TYR A 134 13.73 3.59 -9.06
C TYR A 134 14.90 2.86 -9.73
N GLY A 135 14.65 1.84 -10.56
CA GLY A 135 15.71 1.04 -11.17
C GLY A 135 16.17 -0.13 -10.29
N GLU A 136 17.31 -0.71 -10.62
CA GLU A 136 17.86 -1.90 -9.95
C GLU A 136 18.15 -1.65 -8.46
N ASN A 137 18.56 -0.44 -8.10
CA ASN A 137 18.85 -0.03 -6.73
C ASN A 137 17.66 0.58 -5.97
N SER A 138 16.42 0.24 -6.35
CA SER A 138 15.20 0.76 -5.73
C SER A 138 15.18 0.65 -4.20
N ALA A 139 15.64 -0.44 -3.62
CA ALA A 139 15.67 -0.63 -2.16
C ALA A 139 16.60 0.40 -1.49
N LYS A 140 17.78 0.63 -2.07
CA LYS A 140 18.77 1.61 -1.57
C LYS A 140 18.24 3.03 -1.64
N ILE A 141 17.56 3.39 -2.74
CA ILE A 141 16.93 4.70 -2.91
C ILE A 141 15.79 4.89 -1.89
N GLN A 142 14.96 3.89 -1.65
CA GLN A 142 13.91 3.95 -0.63
C GLN A 142 14.48 4.14 0.77
N ASP A 143 15.59 3.50 1.11
CA ASP A 143 16.28 3.71 2.39
C ASP A 143 16.84 5.14 2.50
N HIS A 144 17.36 5.71 1.42
CA HIS A 144 17.80 7.11 1.41
C HIS A 144 16.64 8.09 1.59
N ILE A 145 15.47 7.82 0.97
CA ILE A 145 14.25 8.62 1.18
C ILE A 145 13.82 8.56 2.64
N ARG A 146 13.78 7.35 3.22
CA ARG A 146 13.44 7.18 4.65
C ARG A 146 14.41 7.95 5.54
N GLY A 147 15.71 7.77 5.33
CA GLY A 147 16.74 8.47 6.09
C GLY A 147 16.65 10.00 5.99
N ALA A 148 16.28 10.54 4.84
CA ALA A 148 16.06 11.97 4.67
C ALA A 148 14.86 12.46 5.50
N VAL A 149 13.74 11.74 5.49
CA VAL A 149 12.57 12.07 6.31
C VAL A 149 12.91 11.98 7.80
N GLU A 150 13.56 10.91 8.23
CA GLU A 150 13.96 10.72 9.61
C GLU A 150 14.94 11.81 10.08
N SER A 151 15.87 12.27 9.25
CA SER A 151 16.81 13.34 9.60
C SER A 151 16.10 14.66 9.87
N VAL A 152 15.05 14.97 9.14
CA VAL A 152 14.23 16.16 9.41
C VAL A 152 13.42 15.99 10.68
N MET A 153 12.73 14.86 10.82
CA MET A 153 11.77 14.64 11.91
C MET A 153 12.41 14.37 13.26
N LEU A 154 13.55 13.69 13.28
CA LEU A 154 14.18 13.21 14.51
C LEU A 154 15.47 13.93 14.86
N SER A 155 16.18 14.49 13.87
CA SER A 155 17.51 15.09 14.07
C SER A 155 17.53 16.60 13.81
N GLY A 156 16.40 17.20 13.45
CA GLY A 156 16.29 18.65 13.26
C GLY A 156 17.02 19.20 12.02
N VAL A 157 17.41 18.32 11.07
CA VAL A 157 17.99 18.76 9.79
C VAL A 157 16.95 19.53 9.00
N SER A 158 17.34 20.64 8.36
CA SER A 158 16.39 21.38 7.52
C SER A 158 15.91 20.55 6.33
N PRO A 159 14.63 20.69 5.89
CA PRO A 159 14.13 19.97 4.72
C PRO A 159 14.96 20.19 3.47
N GLN A 160 15.50 21.40 3.28
CA GLN A 160 16.33 21.77 2.13
C GLN A 160 17.65 21.01 2.14
N GLU A 161 18.32 20.91 3.29
CA GLU A 161 19.57 20.17 3.40
C GLU A 161 19.34 18.66 3.29
N ALA A 162 18.29 18.12 3.91
CA ALA A 162 17.91 16.72 3.76
C ALA A 162 17.63 16.35 2.29
N LEU A 163 16.95 17.21 1.55
CA LEU A 163 16.68 17.00 0.12
C LEU A 163 17.95 17.06 -0.73
N LYS A 164 18.87 17.97 -0.42
CA LYS A 164 20.17 18.05 -1.09
C LYS A 164 20.99 16.77 -0.92
N ILE A 165 21.04 16.27 0.31
CA ILE A 165 21.73 15.00 0.63
C ILE A 165 21.04 13.84 -0.07
N LEU A 166 19.71 13.79 -0.06
CA LEU A 166 18.94 12.75 -0.72
C LEU A 166 19.21 12.70 -2.23
N ARG A 167 19.18 13.86 -2.91
CA ARG A 167 19.46 13.93 -4.35
C ARG A 167 20.82 13.35 -4.71
N ARG A 168 21.86 13.74 -3.97
CA ARG A 168 23.21 13.22 -4.18
C ARG A 168 23.26 11.70 -4.00
N LYS A 169 22.72 11.18 -2.88
CA LYS A 169 22.73 9.73 -2.58
C LYS A 169 21.88 8.92 -3.57
N ALA A 170 20.76 9.48 -4.03
CA ALA A 170 19.93 8.82 -5.03
C ALA A 170 20.66 8.76 -6.38
N GLN A 171 21.35 9.83 -6.77
CA GLN A 171 22.14 9.83 -8.00
C GLN A 171 23.29 8.80 -7.94
N GLU A 172 24.04 8.78 -6.85
CA GLU A 172 25.09 7.77 -6.62
C GLU A 172 24.55 6.34 -6.73
N ALA A 173 23.35 6.08 -6.18
CA ALA A 173 22.71 4.76 -6.24
C ALA A 173 22.18 4.39 -7.64
N LEU A 174 21.93 5.36 -8.51
CA LEU A 174 21.53 5.11 -9.91
C LEU A 174 22.73 4.83 -10.84
N GLU A 175 23.92 5.23 -10.44
CA GLU A 175 25.17 5.08 -11.21
C GLU A 175 25.93 3.79 -10.86
N GLU A 176 25.56 3.08 -9.79
CA GLU A 176 26.08 1.76 -9.41
C GLU A 176 25.44 0.63 -10.22
#